data_a8157ab115293a876a850bd17006c112
#
_entry.id   a8157ab115293a876a850bd17006c112
#
_cell.length_a   1.000
_cell.length_b   1.000
_cell.length_c   1.000
_cell.angle_alpha   90.00
_cell.angle_beta   90.00
_cell.angle_gamma   90.00
#
_symmetry.space_group_name_H-M   'P 1'
#
loop_
_entity.id
_entity.type
_entity.pdbx_description
1 polymer ?
#
loop_
_entity_poly.entity_id
_entity_poly.type
_entity_poly.pdbx_seq_one_letter_code
_entity_poly.pdbx_strand_id
1 'polypeptide(L)'
;MKRDRLLGVVPGLVLACCVSAAAQELGPWRAVNSPAVSITGDVAFSDTKLAINFSSFPIARIRDLQPGEVSAVFDVDSSAGARGSLYRLSIPASKKFMHRNAICGSEDTQWVAAFVAGRNLHLAFFSGQTMPVFTPEAIANSTDLCGTFLYGR
;
A
#
# COMPACT_ATOMS: atom_id res chain seq x y z
N MET A 1 -27.69 22.34 60.31
CA MET A 1 -27.79 22.65 58.88
C MET A 1 -26.50 22.23 58.20
N LYS A 2 -26.47 21.06 57.57
CA LYS A 2 -25.37 20.57 56.77
C LYS A 2 -25.76 20.71 55.31
N ARG A 3 -24.99 21.50 54.54
CA ARG A 3 -25.14 21.61 53.09
C ARG A 3 -24.16 20.63 52.45
N ASP A 4 -24.68 19.54 51.94
CA ASP A 4 -23.94 18.60 51.13
C ASP A 4 -23.82 19.17 49.71
N ARG A 5 -22.58 19.44 49.28
CA ARG A 5 -22.25 19.81 47.93
C ARG A 5 -21.95 18.51 47.15
N LEU A 6 -22.84 18.15 46.28
CA LEU A 6 -22.64 17.11 45.27
C LEU A 6 -21.70 17.65 44.23
N LEU A 7 -20.47 17.11 44.16
CA LEU A 7 -19.54 17.28 43.04
C LEU A 7 -19.99 16.34 41.91
N GLY A 8 -20.53 16.94 40.85
CA GLY A 8 -20.79 16.20 39.61
C GLY A 8 -19.52 15.87 38.88
N VAL A 9 -19.19 14.60 38.77
CA VAL A 9 -18.12 14.08 37.90
C VAL A 9 -18.70 14.01 36.51
N VAL A 10 -18.17 14.85 35.60
CA VAL A 10 -18.46 14.78 34.18
C VAL A 10 -17.49 13.79 33.56
N PRO A 11 -17.94 12.65 32.98
CA PRO A 11 -17.06 11.77 32.27
C PRO A 11 -16.70 12.40 30.91
N GLY A 12 -15.44 12.80 30.75
CA GLY A 12 -14.90 13.25 29.50
C GLY A 12 -14.90 12.12 28.49
N LEU A 13 -15.68 12.27 27.43
CA LEU A 13 -15.68 11.37 26.27
C LEU A 13 -14.40 11.61 25.46
N VAL A 14 -13.41 10.74 25.64
CA VAL A 14 -12.19 10.74 24.81
C VAL A 14 -12.57 10.15 23.46
N LEU A 15 -12.77 11.00 22.47
CA LEU A 15 -12.92 10.58 21.07
C LEU A 15 -11.55 10.13 20.57
N ALA A 16 -11.30 8.82 20.54
CA ALA A 16 -10.13 8.27 19.87
C ALA A 16 -10.31 8.45 18.35
N CYS A 17 -9.63 9.44 17.79
CA CYS A 17 -9.49 9.59 16.34
C CYS A 17 -8.67 8.42 15.81
N CYS A 18 -9.32 7.38 15.27
CA CYS A 18 -8.67 6.37 14.44
C CYS A 18 -8.24 7.03 13.13
N VAL A 19 -7.01 7.50 13.06
CA VAL A 19 -6.39 7.94 11.80
C VAL A 19 -6.17 6.69 10.96
N SER A 20 -6.98 6.49 9.95
CA SER A 20 -6.84 5.37 9.02
C SER A 20 -5.50 5.46 8.29
N ALA A 21 -4.71 4.38 8.30
CA ALA A 21 -3.40 4.31 7.64
C ALA A 21 -3.47 4.62 6.12
N ALA A 22 -4.62 4.45 5.50
CA ALA A 22 -4.88 4.78 4.10
C ALA A 22 -4.61 6.25 3.71
N ALA A 23 -4.64 7.19 4.67
CA ALA A 23 -4.37 8.60 4.39
C ALA A 23 -2.89 8.88 4.02
N GLN A 24 -1.96 8.02 4.37
CA GLN A 24 -0.52 8.24 4.13
C GLN A 24 -0.11 7.98 2.68
N GLU A 25 -0.81 7.12 1.97
CA GLU A 25 -0.50 6.74 0.58
C GLU A 25 -1.06 7.74 -0.44
N LEU A 26 -2.01 8.58 -0.04
CA LEU A 26 -2.71 9.50 -0.96
C LEU A 26 -1.77 10.55 -1.56
N GLY A 27 -2.05 10.91 -2.80
CA GLY A 27 -1.35 11.93 -3.55
C GLY A 27 -0.29 11.41 -4.51
N PRO A 28 0.51 12.33 -5.09
CA PRO A 28 1.52 11.99 -6.08
C PRO A 28 2.84 11.51 -5.43
N TRP A 29 3.50 10.59 -6.13
CA TRP A 29 4.78 10.01 -5.77
C TRP A 29 5.70 9.90 -6.98
N ARG A 30 6.95 10.27 -6.83
CA ARG A 30 7.96 10.21 -7.90
C ARG A 30 8.72 8.90 -7.85
N ALA A 31 8.95 8.31 -9.01
CA ALA A 31 9.78 7.10 -9.16
C ALA A 31 11.21 7.36 -8.69
N VAL A 32 11.76 6.45 -7.87
CA VAL A 32 13.09 6.58 -7.26
C VAL A 32 14.03 5.47 -7.70
N ASN A 33 13.63 4.20 -7.58
CA ASN A 33 14.50 3.09 -7.97
C ASN A 33 14.39 2.73 -9.45
N SER A 34 15.33 1.93 -9.95
CA SER A 34 15.37 1.53 -11.35
C SER A 34 14.08 0.92 -11.87
N PRO A 35 13.43 -0.03 -11.19
CA PRO A 35 12.16 -0.58 -11.66
C PRO A 35 11.07 0.48 -11.79
N ALA A 36 10.93 1.37 -10.81
CA ALA A 36 9.94 2.43 -10.86
C ALA A 36 10.21 3.40 -12.02
N VAL A 37 11.44 3.86 -12.18
CA VAL A 37 11.83 4.76 -13.27
C VAL A 37 11.65 4.11 -14.65
N SER A 38 11.98 2.82 -14.77
CA SER A 38 12.01 2.13 -16.06
C SER A 38 10.66 1.53 -16.47
N ILE A 39 9.77 1.25 -15.53
CA ILE A 39 8.51 0.53 -15.81
C ILE A 39 7.31 1.41 -15.58
N THR A 40 7.10 1.87 -14.35
CA THR A 40 5.87 2.59 -14.00
C THR A 40 5.94 4.09 -14.25
N GLY A 41 7.12 4.70 -14.11
CA GLY A 41 7.19 6.15 -13.92
C GLY A 41 6.52 6.56 -12.61
N ASP A 42 6.15 7.83 -12.52
CA ASP A 42 5.47 8.38 -11.33
C ASP A 42 4.07 7.80 -11.13
N VAL A 43 3.65 7.73 -9.88
CA VAL A 43 2.33 7.20 -9.52
C VAL A 43 1.57 8.20 -8.64
N ALA A 44 0.25 8.05 -8.57
CA ALA A 44 -0.57 8.81 -7.64
C ALA A 44 -1.73 7.96 -7.12
N PHE A 45 -1.93 7.99 -5.81
CA PHE A 45 -3.05 7.33 -5.15
C PHE A 45 -4.19 8.30 -4.87
N SER A 46 -5.40 7.84 -5.11
CA SER A 46 -6.63 8.37 -4.54
C SER A 46 -7.37 7.25 -3.79
N ASP A 47 -8.49 7.56 -3.17
CA ASP A 47 -9.29 6.56 -2.44
C ASP A 47 -9.75 5.40 -3.31
N THR A 48 -9.93 5.64 -4.61
CA THR A 48 -10.56 4.68 -5.54
C THR A 48 -9.72 4.35 -6.75
N LYS A 49 -8.57 5.01 -6.94
CA LYS A 49 -7.76 4.86 -8.14
C LYS A 49 -6.26 4.93 -7.83
N LEU A 50 -5.51 4.15 -8.58
CA LEU A 50 -4.06 4.27 -8.72
C LEU A 50 -3.75 4.76 -10.14
N ALA A 51 -3.17 5.94 -10.24
CA ALA A 51 -2.63 6.44 -11.50
C ALA A 51 -1.18 5.98 -11.64
N ILE A 52 -0.85 5.42 -12.80
CA ILE A 52 0.50 4.98 -13.16
C ILE A 52 0.82 5.61 -14.52
N ASN A 53 1.82 6.49 -14.55
CA ASN A 53 2.25 7.17 -15.78
C ASN A 53 1.06 7.67 -16.62
N PHE A 54 0.19 8.50 -16.04
CA PHE A 54 -1.00 9.10 -16.67
C PHE A 54 -2.17 8.16 -16.96
N SER A 55 -2.04 6.86 -16.71
CA SER A 55 -3.15 5.91 -16.80
C SER A 55 -3.72 5.63 -15.42
N SER A 56 -5.03 5.70 -15.26
CA SER A 56 -5.70 5.46 -13.97
C SER A 56 -6.39 4.11 -13.96
N PHE A 57 -6.21 3.37 -12.88
CA PHE A 57 -6.81 2.06 -12.65
C PHE A 57 -7.64 2.09 -11.37
N PRO A 58 -8.88 1.60 -11.39
CA PRO A 58 -9.66 1.43 -10.16
C PRO A 58 -8.94 0.49 -9.18
N ILE A 59 -8.96 0.85 -7.91
CA ILE A 59 -8.45 0.01 -6.83
C ILE A 59 -9.54 -0.21 -5.78
N ALA A 60 -9.50 -1.37 -5.14
CA ALA A 60 -10.33 -1.69 -3.98
C ALA A 60 -9.43 -2.11 -2.84
N ARG A 61 -9.53 -1.40 -1.72
CA ARG A 61 -8.78 -1.76 -0.52
C ARG A 61 -9.35 -3.06 0.06
N ILE A 62 -8.50 -4.05 0.25
CA ILE A 62 -8.88 -5.37 0.75
C ILE A 62 -8.66 -5.46 2.25
N ARG A 63 -7.45 -5.16 2.73
CA ARG A 63 -7.10 -5.23 4.14
C ARG A 63 -5.80 -4.50 4.44
N ASP A 64 -5.53 -4.31 5.72
CA ASP A 64 -4.22 -3.89 6.22
C ASP A 64 -3.22 -5.06 6.15
N LEU A 65 -1.95 -4.72 5.95
CA LEU A 65 -0.83 -5.63 6.15
C LEU A 65 -0.24 -5.41 7.54
N GLN A 66 0.02 -6.50 8.24
CA GLN A 66 0.67 -6.46 9.55
C GLN A 66 2.18 -6.19 9.39
N PRO A 67 2.88 -5.71 10.46
CA PRO A 67 4.31 -5.41 10.37
C PRO A 67 5.17 -6.56 9.84
N GLY A 68 4.90 -7.79 10.25
CA GLY A 68 5.61 -8.98 9.74
C GLY A 68 5.38 -9.23 8.26
N GLU A 69 4.18 -8.93 7.75
CA GLU A 69 3.85 -9.03 6.33
C GLU A 69 4.56 -7.96 5.51
N VAL A 70 4.61 -6.72 6.02
CA VAL A 70 5.36 -5.61 5.41
C VAL A 70 6.84 -5.97 5.31
N SER A 71 7.42 -6.52 6.38
CA SER A 71 8.82 -6.97 6.42
C SER A 71 9.08 -8.07 5.39
N ALA A 72 8.17 -9.04 5.28
CA ALA A 72 8.31 -10.15 4.33
C ALA A 72 8.32 -9.68 2.87
N VAL A 73 7.44 -8.74 2.52
CA VAL A 73 7.27 -8.27 1.13
C VAL A 73 8.34 -7.28 0.72
N PHE A 74 8.68 -6.34 1.60
CA PHE A 74 9.54 -5.21 1.24
C PHE A 74 10.98 -5.33 1.73
N ASP A 75 11.30 -6.41 2.43
CA ASP A 75 12.62 -6.63 3.04
C ASP A 75 13.09 -5.41 3.86
N VAL A 76 12.16 -4.86 4.64
CA VAL A 76 12.42 -3.73 5.53
C VAL A 76 12.30 -4.18 6.97
N ASP A 77 13.08 -3.54 7.86
CA ASP A 77 12.91 -3.71 9.29
C ASP A 77 11.64 -2.98 9.73
N SER A 78 10.58 -3.75 9.96
CA SER A 78 9.30 -3.18 10.34
C SER A 78 9.21 -3.02 11.86
N SER A 79 9.03 -1.78 12.32
CA SER A 79 8.65 -1.50 13.70
C SER A 79 7.22 -2.01 13.99
N ALA A 80 6.89 -2.21 15.26
CA ALA A 80 5.56 -2.65 15.68
C ALA A 80 4.40 -1.76 15.19
N GLY A 81 4.67 -0.51 14.81
CA GLY A 81 3.70 0.44 14.27
C GLY A 81 3.61 0.46 12.74
N ALA A 82 4.51 -0.22 12.03
CA ALA A 82 4.53 -0.23 10.58
C ALA A 82 3.34 -1.03 10.02
N ARG A 83 2.56 -0.40 9.17
CA ARG A 83 1.39 -1.00 8.53
C ARG A 83 1.39 -0.69 7.05
N GLY A 84 1.02 -1.68 6.26
CA GLY A 84 0.78 -1.51 4.84
C GLY A 84 -0.69 -1.75 4.50
N SER A 85 -1.00 -1.65 3.23
CA SER A 85 -2.34 -1.89 2.69
C SER A 85 -2.25 -2.81 1.48
N LEU A 86 -3.22 -3.69 1.34
CA LEU A 86 -3.39 -4.54 0.17
C LEU A 86 -4.60 -4.05 -0.64
N TYR A 87 -4.39 -3.88 -1.93
CA TYR A 87 -5.44 -3.50 -2.88
C TYR A 87 -5.61 -4.54 -3.97
N ARG A 88 -6.85 -4.71 -4.41
CA ARG A 88 -7.19 -5.38 -5.65
C ARG A 88 -7.25 -4.36 -6.78
N LEU A 89 -6.67 -4.71 -7.93
CA LEU A 89 -6.79 -3.94 -9.17
C LEU A 89 -6.75 -4.91 -10.36
N SER A 90 -6.91 -4.37 -11.55
CA SER A 90 -6.80 -5.15 -12.79
C SER A 90 -6.09 -4.30 -13.82
N ILE A 91 -4.87 -4.68 -14.16
CA ILE A 91 -4.10 -4.08 -15.26
C ILE A 91 -3.82 -5.19 -16.26
N PRO A 92 -4.38 -5.09 -17.48
CA PRO A 92 -4.14 -6.11 -18.51
C PRO A 92 -2.67 -6.24 -18.87
N ALA A 93 -2.21 -7.45 -19.18
CA ALA A 93 -0.85 -7.70 -19.66
C ALA A 93 -0.49 -6.91 -20.93
N SER A 94 -1.49 -6.60 -21.76
CA SER A 94 -1.33 -5.77 -22.97
C SER A 94 -1.03 -4.30 -22.68
N LYS A 95 -1.30 -3.82 -21.45
CA LYS A 95 -1.00 -2.44 -21.04
C LYS A 95 0.50 -2.26 -20.88
N LYS A 96 1.06 -1.34 -21.66
CA LYS A 96 2.48 -0.98 -21.60
C LYS A 96 2.65 0.41 -20.97
N PHE A 97 3.71 0.58 -20.22
CA PHE A 97 4.10 1.82 -19.55
C PHE A 97 5.43 2.35 -20.11
N MET A 98 6.34 2.78 -19.25
CA MET A 98 7.64 3.30 -19.68
C MET A 98 8.42 2.27 -20.50
N HIS A 99 9.05 2.69 -21.58
CA HIS A 99 9.89 1.87 -22.46
C HIS A 99 9.18 0.60 -22.99
N ARG A 100 7.86 0.65 -23.12
CA ARG A 100 6.99 -0.48 -23.52
C ARG A 100 7.04 -1.67 -22.57
N ASN A 101 7.35 -1.42 -21.30
CA ASN A 101 7.34 -2.45 -20.28
C ASN A 101 5.93 -2.67 -19.71
N ALA A 102 5.60 -3.92 -19.43
CA ALA A 102 4.46 -4.30 -18.59
C ALA A 102 4.93 -4.52 -17.15
N ILE A 103 4.03 -4.38 -16.17
CA ILE A 103 4.38 -4.60 -14.76
C ILE A 103 4.62 -6.08 -14.48
N CYS A 104 3.74 -6.95 -14.95
CA CYS A 104 3.78 -8.40 -14.70
C CYS A 104 4.12 -9.22 -15.95
N GLY A 105 4.84 -8.66 -16.91
CA GLY A 105 5.24 -9.37 -18.13
C GLY A 105 4.03 -9.78 -18.98
N SER A 106 3.83 -11.09 -19.17
CA SER A 106 2.71 -11.65 -19.94
C SER A 106 1.45 -11.89 -19.11
N GLU A 107 1.50 -11.61 -17.82
CA GLU A 107 0.38 -11.81 -16.89
C GLU A 107 -0.31 -10.48 -16.58
N ASP A 108 -1.61 -10.55 -16.28
CA ASP A 108 -2.34 -9.40 -15.76
C ASP A 108 -1.87 -9.07 -14.33
N THR A 109 -1.78 -7.78 -14.01
CA THR A 109 -1.52 -7.34 -12.63
C THR A 109 -2.83 -7.32 -11.86
N GLN A 110 -2.88 -8.05 -10.75
CA GLN A 110 -4.12 -8.30 -10.01
C GLN A 110 -4.13 -7.69 -8.60
N TRP A 111 -2.95 -7.46 -8.01
CA TRP A 111 -2.82 -6.99 -6.64
C TRP A 111 -1.69 -6.01 -6.51
N VAL A 112 -1.83 -5.07 -5.57
CA VAL A 112 -0.75 -4.20 -5.14
C VAL A 112 -0.73 -4.09 -3.62
N ALA A 113 0.44 -4.38 -3.05
CA ALA A 113 0.74 -4.07 -1.66
C ALA A 113 1.45 -2.73 -1.60
N ALA A 114 1.07 -1.88 -0.65
CA ALA A 114 1.62 -0.56 -0.45
C ALA A 114 2.06 -0.35 1.00
N PHE A 115 3.20 0.30 1.18
CA PHE A 115 3.73 0.65 2.50
C PHE A 115 4.43 1.99 2.45
N VAL A 116 4.09 2.88 3.36
CA VAL A 116 4.72 4.20 3.49
C VAL A 116 5.67 4.22 4.68
N ALA A 117 6.93 4.57 4.42
CA ALA A 117 7.95 4.80 5.41
C ALA A 117 8.49 6.22 5.27
N GLY A 118 8.05 7.14 6.14
CA GLY A 118 8.43 8.55 6.05
C GLY A 118 8.00 9.19 4.74
N ARG A 119 8.96 9.59 3.91
CA ARG A 119 8.74 10.20 2.60
C ARG A 119 8.80 9.19 1.44
N ASN A 120 8.88 7.92 1.73
CA ASN A 120 9.00 6.87 0.74
C ASN A 120 7.74 6.00 0.70
N LEU A 121 7.30 5.67 -0.51
CA LEU A 121 6.25 4.71 -0.78
C LEU A 121 6.89 3.47 -1.43
N HIS A 122 6.62 2.32 -0.84
CA HIS A 122 6.99 1.02 -1.40
C HIS A 122 5.75 0.37 -1.99
N LEU A 123 5.83 -0.10 -3.22
CA LEU A 123 4.80 -0.89 -3.88
C LEU A 123 5.34 -2.25 -4.29
N ALA A 124 4.52 -3.28 -4.13
CA ALA A 124 4.77 -4.61 -4.68
C ALA A 124 3.55 -5.04 -5.49
N PHE A 125 3.76 -5.34 -6.75
CA PHE A 125 2.70 -5.79 -7.66
C PHE A 125 2.73 -7.31 -7.81
N PHE A 126 1.54 -7.90 -7.91
CA PHE A 126 1.36 -9.33 -8.06
C PHE A 126 0.40 -9.64 -9.20
N SER A 127 0.72 -10.69 -9.95
CA SER A 127 -0.19 -11.38 -10.85
C SER A 127 -1.05 -12.41 -10.07
N GLY A 128 -1.81 -13.22 -10.79
CA GLY A 128 -2.59 -14.29 -10.19
C GLY A 128 -3.92 -13.82 -9.60
N GLN A 129 -4.90 -14.73 -9.60
CA GLN A 129 -6.25 -14.43 -9.11
C GLN A 129 -6.38 -14.63 -7.59
N THR A 130 -5.54 -15.50 -7.03
CA THR A 130 -5.53 -15.79 -5.60
C THR A 130 -4.80 -14.68 -4.84
N MET A 131 -5.37 -14.24 -3.73
CA MET A 131 -4.76 -13.24 -2.87
C MET A 131 -3.37 -13.71 -2.42
N PRO A 132 -2.32 -12.86 -2.56
CA PRO A 132 -0.97 -13.21 -2.15
C PRO A 132 -0.87 -13.54 -0.66
N VAL A 133 0.05 -14.44 -0.33
CA VAL A 133 0.41 -14.79 1.06
C VAL A 133 1.72 -14.08 1.41
N PHE A 134 1.72 -13.33 2.51
CA PHE A 134 2.83 -12.47 2.91
C PHE A 134 3.63 -13.08 4.07
N THR A 135 4.19 -14.26 3.84
CA THR A 135 5.23 -14.83 4.70
C THR A 135 6.57 -14.80 3.99
N PRO A 136 7.72 -14.79 4.71
CA PRO A 136 9.03 -14.80 4.05
C PRO A 136 9.19 -15.95 3.05
N GLU A 137 8.72 -17.14 3.39
CA GLU A 137 8.78 -18.33 2.53
C GLU A 137 7.90 -18.20 1.29
N ALA A 138 6.65 -17.71 1.47
CA ALA A 138 5.73 -17.53 0.36
C ALA A 138 6.22 -16.47 -0.62
N ILE A 139 6.78 -15.38 -0.12
CA ILE A 139 7.36 -14.32 -0.96
C ILE A 139 8.61 -14.82 -1.69
N ALA A 140 9.52 -15.51 -1.00
CA ALA A 140 10.74 -16.05 -1.61
C ALA A 140 10.45 -17.06 -2.74
N ASN A 141 9.37 -17.82 -2.64
CA ASN A 141 8.96 -18.84 -3.61
C ASN A 141 7.84 -18.36 -4.55
N SER A 142 7.42 -17.11 -4.46
CA SER A 142 6.30 -16.59 -5.25
C SER A 142 6.65 -16.52 -6.73
N THR A 143 5.77 -17.07 -7.56
CA THR A 143 5.79 -16.90 -9.01
C THR A 143 4.93 -15.72 -9.45
N ASP A 144 4.12 -15.14 -8.55
CA ASP A 144 3.17 -14.08 -8.83
C ASP A 144 3.70 -12.70 -8.47
N LEU A 145 4.77 -12.60 -7.67
CA LEU A 145 5.42 -11.32 -7.38
C LEU A 145 6.10 -10.79 -8.63
N CYS A 146 5.59 -9.68 -9.15
CA CYS A 146 6.10 -9.08 -10.39
C CYS A 146 7.30 -8.16 -10.15
N GLY A 147 7.38 -7.56 -8.97
CA GLY A 147 8.47 -6.68 -8.58
C GLY A 147 8.10 -5.75 -7.44
N THR A 148 9.12 -5.11 -6.90
CA THR A 148 9.01 -4.07 -5.87
C THR A 148 9.52 -2.75 -6.41
N PHE A 149 8.82 -1.67 -6.08
CA PHE A 149 9.00 -0.34 -6.64
C PHE A 149 9.09 0.68 -5.53
N LEU A 150 10.02 1.61 -5.63
CA LEU A 150 10.25 2.66 -4.63
C LEU A 150 9.95 4.03 -5.23
N TYR A 151 9.20 4.81 -4.48
CA TYR A 151 8.80 6.18 -4.82
C TYR A 151 9.10 7.11 -3.64
N GLY A 152 9.24 8.40 -3.93
CA GLY A 152 9.47 9.43 -2.93
C GLY A 152 8.66 10.69 -3.16
N ARG A 153 8.58 11.55 -2.13
CA ARG A 153 7.99 12.91 -2.21
C ARG A 153 8.64 13.89 -1.25
#